data_4c5effeb39500c73de84ed8caca420f0
#
_entry.id   4c5effeb39500c73de84ed8caca420f0
#
_cell.length_a   1.000
_cell.length_b   1.000
_cell.length_c   1.000
_cell.angle_alpha   90.00
_cell.angle_beta   90.00
_cell.angle_gamma   90.00
#
_symmetry.space_group_name_H-M   'P 1'
#
loop_
_entity.id
_entity.type
_entity.pdbx_description
1 polymer ?
#
loop_
_entity_poly.entity_id
_entity_poly.type
_entity_poly.pdbx_seq_one_letter_code
_entity_poly.pdbx_strand_id
1 'polypeptide(L)'
;TCALPICPIGTIIGAVLGMMAFVIAITFGSANNRFDARKNALLDDVTAIQTAYLRADLLPEPHRTTVQSLLRDYVQVRAGIVYAYGNPDTLELVLRRADVLRESMWSHVHAMTEVDGGTKLQIMFASALNDVFSMHTKRVVLGAQYRIPGFLWIALVIASGVAMVAVG
;
A
#
# COMPACT_ATOMS: atom_id res chain seq x y z
N THR A 1 -57.16 3.60 -17.81
CA THR A 1 -57.48 3.73 -16.37
C THR A 1 -56.81 2.62 -15.61
N CYS A 2 -55.57 2.84 -15.20
CA CYS A 2 -54.82 1.91 -14.35
C CYS A 2 -55.22 2.23 -12.91
N ALA A 3 -56.19 1.50 -12.41
CA ALA A 3 -56.72 1.63 -11.05
C ALA A 3 -56.24 0.45 -10.18
N LEU A 4 -55.00 0.03 -10.32
CA LEU A 4 -54.41 -0.97 -9.42
C LEU A 4 -53.32 -0.33 -8.56
N PRO A 5 -53.34 -0.53 -7.21
CA PRO A 5 -52.35 0.02 -6.28
C PRO A 5 -50.94 -0.52 -6.48
N ILE A 6 -50.72 -1.39 -7.46
CA ILE A 6 -49.46 -2.03 -7.83
C ILE A 6 -48.49 -1.06 -8.54
N CYS A 7 -49.01 0.01 -9.18
CA CYS A 7 -48.18 0.98 -9.91
C CYS A 7 -47.19 1.77 -9.05
N PRO A 8 -47.55 2.28 -7.84
CA PRO A 8 -46.60 2.98 -6.98
C PRO A 8 -45.55 2.04 -6.34
N ILE A 9 -45.89 0.76 -6.07
CA ILE A 9 -45.00 -0.20 -5.46
C ILE A 9 -43.88 -0.55 -6.43
N GLY A 10 -44.19 -0.78 -7.72
CA GLY A 10 -43.18 -1.06 -8.75
C GLY A 10 -42.16 0.09 -8.91
N THR A 11 -42.62 1.33 -8.83
CA THR A 11 -41.78 2.52 -8.91
C THR A 11 -40.85 2.63 -7.70
N ILE A 12 -41.37 2.35 -6.50
CA ILE A 12 -40.58 2.37 -5.26
C ILE A 12 -39.48 1.26 -5.31
N ILE A 13 -39.86 0.06 -5.69
CA ILE A 13 -38.88 -1.07 -5.84
C ILE A 13 -37.80 -0.70 -6.88
N GLY A 14 -38.21 -0.14 -8.01
CA GLY A 14 -37.24 0.29 -9.05
C GLY A 14 -36.27 1.37 -8.55
N ALA A 15 -36.75 2.33 -7.77
CA ALA A 15 -35.94 3.37 -7.18
C ALA A 15 -34.96 2.82 -6.14
N VAL A 16 -35.38 1.90 -5.27
CA VAL A 16 -34.52 1.25 -4.27
C VAL A 16 -33.46 0.39 -4.93
N LEU A 17 -33.81 -0.41 -5.94
CA LEU A 17 -32.87 -1.21 -6.70
C LEU A 17 -31.85 -0.34 -7.45
N GLY A 18 -32.28 0.78 -8.03
CA GLY A 18 -31.41 1.75 -8.68
C GLY A 18 -30.41 2.37 -7.70
N MET A 19 -30.85 2.77 -6.51
CA MET A 19 -29.98 3.30 -5.46
C MET A 19 -28.98 2.24 -4.98
N MET A 20 -29.42 0.99 -4.80
CA MET A 20 -28.55 -0.11 -4.41
C MET A 20 -27.47 -0.39 -5.47
N ALA A 21 -27.86 -0.44 -6.74
CA ALA A 21 -26.92 -0.60 -7.86
C ALA A 21 -25.88 0.54 -7.90
N PHE A 22 -26.29 1.77 -7.65
CA PHE A 22 -25.41 2.93 -7.59
C PHE A 22 -24.41 2.85 -6.43
N VAL A 23 -24.83 2.45 -5.23
CA VAL A 23 -23.94 2.27 -4.07
C VAL A 23 -22.94 1.14 -4.33
N ILE A 24 -23.39 0.04 -4.94
CA ILE A 24 -22.51 -1.08 -5.31
C ILE A 24 -21.46 -0.61 -6.34
N ALA A 25 -21.87 0.16 -7.35
CA ALA A 25 -20.94 0.68 -8.37
C ALA A 25 -19.86 1.58 -7.75
N ILE A 26 -20.23 2.50 -6.84
CA ILE A 26 -19.27 3.35 -6.12
C ILE A 26 -18.34 2.52 -5.25
N THR A 27 -18.87 1.53 -4.55
CA THR A 27 -18.06 0.65 -3.67
C THR A 27 -17.06 -0.16 -4.48
N PHE A 28 -17.50 -0.71 -5.62
CA PHE A 28 -16.63 -1.44 -6.54
C PHE A 28 -15.54 -0.55 -7.12
N GLY A 29 -15.88 0.66 -7.59
CA GLY A 29 -14.92 1.65 -8.07
C GLY A 29 -13.89 2.02 -7.01
N SER A 30 -14.32 2.24 -5.77
CA SER A 30 -13.43 2.52 -4.65
C SER A 30 -12.51 1.33 -4.33
N ALA A 31 -13.01 0.10 -4.39
CA ALA A 31 -12.21 -1.10 -4.17
C ALA A 31 -11.15 -1.29 -5.25
N ASN A 32 -11.53 -1.08 -6.52
CA ASN A 32 -10.62 -1.17 -7.66
C ASN A 32 -9.50 -0.13 -7.57
N ASN A 33 -9.84 1.14 -7.31
CA ASN A 33 -8.84 2.19 -7.14
C ASN A 33 -7.81 1.87 -6.04
N ARG A 34 -8.24 1.24 -4.95
CA ARG A 34 -7.35 0.81 -3.87
C ARG A 34 -6.46 -0.35 -4.25
N PHE A 35 -7.00 -1.30 -5.00
CA PHE A 35 -6.22 -2.40 -5.55
C PHE A 35 -5.11 -1.87 -6.45
N ASP A 36 -5.45 -0.97 -7.38
CA ASP A 36 -4.48 -0.34 -8.28
C ASP A 36 -3.44 0.49 -7.52
N ALA A 37 -3.84 1.26 -6.51
CA ALA A 37 -2.92 2.02 -5.68
C ALA A 37 -1.91 1.12 -4.95
N ARG A 38 -2.36 -0.02 -4.40
CA ARG A 38 -1.47 -1.01 -3.74
C ARG A 38 -0.53 -1.69 -4.72
N LYS A 39 -1.05 -2.07 -5.89
CA LYS A 39 -0.26 -2.68 -6.96
C LYS A 39 0.84 -1.73 -7.45
N ASN A 40 0.48 -0.47 -7.72
CA ASN A 40 1.43 0.54 -8.17
C ASN A 40 2.49 0.82 -7.09
N ALA A 41 2.08 0.95 -5.83
CA ALA A 41 3.03 1.14 -4.74
C ALA A 41 4.01 -0.04 -4.57
N LEU A 42 3.57 -1.28 -4.87
CA LEU A 42 4.46 -2.44 -4.88
C LEU A 42 5.46 -2.37 -6.04
N LEU A 43 5.01 -2.01 -7.23
CA LEU A 43 5.88 -1.87 -8.41
C LEU A 43 6.91 -0.74 -8.21
N ASP A 44 6.49 0.40 -7.67
CA ASP A 44 7.36 1.53 -7.33
C ASP A 44 8.45 1.09 -6.31
N ASP A 45 8.05 0.35 -5.27
CA ASP A 45 8.95 -0.15 -4.23
C ASP A 45 10.02 -1.12 -4.81
N VAL A 46 9.57 -2.08 -5.63
CA VAL A 46 10.49 -3.03 -6.30
C VAL A 46 11.47 -2.28 -7.22
N THR A 47 10.98 -1.32 -7.99
CA THR A 47 11.82 -0.52 -8.90
C THR A 47 12.82 0.32 -8.14
N ALA A 48 12.43 0.94 -7.02
CA ALA A 48 13.34 1.71 -6.17
C ALA A 48 14.45 0.82 -5.59
N ILE A 49 14.10 -0.36 -5.06
CA ILE A 49 15.08 -1.32 -4.51
C ILE A 49 16.03 -1.80 -5.61
N GLN A 50 15.53 -2.15 -6.78
CA GLN A 50 16.37 -2.56 -7.91
C GLN A 50 17.34 -1.45 -8.33
N THR A 51 16.87 -0.21 -8.40
CA THR A 51 17.70 0.95 -8.71
C THR A 51 18.79 1.16 -7.67
N ALA A 52 18.44 1.07 -6.39
CA ALA A 52 19.42 1.18 -5.30
C ALA A 52 20.46 0.07 -5.37
N TYR A 53 20.04 -1.17 -5.64
CA TYR A 53 20.95 -2.32 -5.76
C TYR A 53 21.94 -2.15 -6.91
N LEU A 54 21.49 -1.72 -8.09
CA LEU A 54 22.33 -1.45 -9.25
C LEU A 54 23.31 -0.29 -8.99
N ARG A 55 22.86 0.76 -8.30
CA ARG A 55 23.74 1.88 -7.93
C ARG A 55 24.74 1.49 -6.84
N ALA A 56 24.37 0.57 -5.94
CA ALA A 56 25.30 0.01 -4.95
C ALA A 56 26.49 -0.70 -5.60
N ASP A 57 26.32 -1.28 -6.79
CA ASP A 57 27.40 -1.92 -7.53
C ASP A 57 28.53 -0.95 -7.95
N LEU A 58 28.21 0.34 -8.03
CA LEU A 58 29.15 1.41 -8.37
C LEU A 58 29.93 1.95 -7.17
N LEU A 59 29.65 1.46 -5.95
CA LEU A 59 30.33 1.91 -4.73
C LEU A 59 31.70 1.22 -4.56
N PRO A 60 32.63 1.87 -3.84
CA PRO A 60 33.90 1.24 -3.48
C PRO A 60 33.70 0.12 -2.47
N GLU A 61 34.61 -0.85 -2.46
CA GLU A 61 34.69 -1.84 -1.36
C GLU A 61 35.22 -1.18 -0.08
N PRO A 62 34.79 -1.62 1.10
CA PRO A 62 33.89 -2.77 1.37
C PRO A 62 32.39 -2.40 1.36
N HIS A 63 32.02 -1.13 1.09
CA HIS A 63 30.66 -0.65 1.17
C HIS A 63 29.73 -1.32 0.15
N ARG A 64 30.22 -1.58 -1.07
CA ARG A 64 29.46 -2.26 -2.13
C ARG A 64 28.90 -3.59 -1.66
N THR A 65 29.76 -4.52 -1.27
CA THR A 65 29.35 -5.87 -0.87
C THR A 65 28.43 -5.85 0.35
N THR A 66 28.72 -5.01 1.34
CA THR A 66 27.92 -4.91 2.56
C THR A 66 26.53 -4.35 2.28
N VAL A 67 26.43 -3.25 1.53
CA VAL A 67 25.15 -2.62 1.20
C VAL A 67 24.29 -3.52 0.32
N GLN A 68 24.87 -4.23 -0.64
CA GLN A 68 24.13 -5.20 -1.45
C GLN A 68 23.57 -6.34 -0.60
N SER A 69 24.30 -6.81 0.42
CA SER A 69 23.80 -7.80 1.37
C SER A 69 22.64 -7.25 2.20
N LEU A 70 22.79 -6.04 2.75
CA LEU A 70 21.73 -5.37 3.52
C LEU A 70 20.46 -5.14 2.70
N LEU A 71 20.59 -4.79 1.42
CA LEU A 71 19.44 -4.64 0.52
C LEU A 71 18.72 -5.98 0.28
N ARG A 72 19.46 -7.10 0.14
CA ARG A 72 18.83 -8.43 0.03
C ARG A 72 18.09 -8.82 1.30
N ASP A 73 18.71 -8.62 2.47
CA ASP A 73 18.07 -8.89 3.76
C ASP A 73 16.83 -8.01 3.95
N TYR A 74 16.91 -6.75 3.54
CA TYR A 74 15.78 -5.82 3.57
C TYR A 74 14.60 -6.31 2.71
N VAL A 75 14.86 -6.82 1.50
CA VAL A 75 13.82 -7.40 0.63
C VAL A 75 13.15 -8.60 1.30
N GLN A 76 13.93 -9.49 1.94
CA GLN A 76 13.37 -10.65 2.64
C GLN A 76 12.46 -10.24 3.81
N VAL A 77 12.91 -9.27 4.61
CA VAL A 77 12.11 -8.71 5.71
C VAL A 77 10.83 -8.06 5.17
N ARG A 78 10.92 -7.32 4.07
CA ARG A 78 9.78 -6.67 3.40
C ARG A 78 8.76 -7.68 2.87
N ALA A 79 9.22 -8.79 2.28
CA ALA A 79 8.33 -9.87 1.85
C ALA A 79 7.59 -10.50 3.03
N GLY A 80 8.25 -10.60 4.20
CA GLY A 80 7.66 -11.11 5.43
C GLY A 80 6.50 -10.28 6.01
N ILE A 81 6.45 -8.98 5.71
CA ILE A 81 5.37 -8.08 6.19
C ILE A 81 3.99 -8.59 5.79
N VAL A 82 3.83 -9.15 4.58
CA VAL A 82 2.55 -9.66 4.08
C VAL A 82 1.99 -10.76 4.99
N TYR A 83 2.86 -11.60 5.52
CA TYR A 83 2.47 -12.70 6.42
C TYR A 83 2.26 -12.24 7.87
N ALA A 84 2.81 -11.07 8.23
CA ALA A 84 2.72 -10.50 9.56
C ALA A 84 1.41 -9.71 9.81
N TYR A 85 0.66 -9.35 8.77
CA TYR A 85 -0.55 -8.53 8.90
C TYR A 85 -1.66 -9.10 9.80
N GLY A 86 -1.63 -10.41 10.07
CA GLY A 86 -2.60 -11.08 10.96
C GLY A 86 -2.24 -11.02 12.43
N ASN A 87 -1.01 -10.63 12.79
CA ASN A 87 -0.52 -10.61 14.17
C ASN A 87 0.24 -9.29 14.43
N PRO A 88 -0.30 -8.39 15.31
CA PRO A 88 0.31 -7.09 15.59
C PRO A 88 1.76 -7.18 16.12
N ASP A 89 2.05 -8.15 16.99
CA ASP A 89 3.38 -8.31 17.60
C ASP A 89 4.41 -8.73 16.53
N THR A 90 4.01 -9.64 15.66
CA THR A 90 4.87 -10.08 14.54
C THR A 90 5.10 -8.94 13.56
N LEU A 91 4.07 -8.15 13.28
CA LEU A 91 4.20 -6.98 12.39
C LEU A 91 5.16 -5.95 12.97
N GLU A 92 5.05 -5.64 14.26
CA GLU A 92 5.97 -4.70 14.93
C GLU A 92 7.42 -5.20 14.86
N LEU A 93 7.66 -6.48 15.13
CA LEU A 93 8.99 -7.08 15.05
C LEU A 93 9.59 -6.95 13.64
N VAL A 94 8.81 -7.24 12.60
CA VAL A 94 9.25 -7.15 11.21
C VAL A 94 9.53 -5.70 10.81
N LEU A 95 8.70 -4.74 11.24
CA LEU A 95 8.92 -3.33 10.99
C LEU A 95 10.19 -2.82 11.68
N ARG A 96 10.42 -3.16 12.96
CA ARG A 96 11.66 -2.84 13.67
C ARG A 96 12.89 -3.41 12.97
N ARG A 97 12.81 -4.64 12.47
CA ARG A 97 13.92 -5.25 11.71
C ARG A 97 14.21 -4.47 10.42
N ALA A 98 13.17 -4.02 9.71
CA ALA A 98 13.34 -3.20 8.52
C ALA A 98 14.01 -1.85 8.85
N ASP A 99 13.67 -1.23 9.99
CA ASP A 99 14.26 0.05 10.43
C ASP A 99 15.75 -0.11 10.79
N VAL A 100 16.13 -1.18 11.48
CA VAL A 100 17.54 -1.50 11.76
C VAL A 100 18.36 -1.64 10.48
N LEU A 101 17.81 -2.34 9.47
CA LEU A 101 18.49 -2.49 8.18
C LEU A 101 18.63 -1.16 7.43
N ARG A 102 17.60 -0.30 7.49
CA ARG A 102 17.64 1.05 6.92
C ARG A 102 18.73 1.91 7.56
N GLU A 103 18.78 1.91 8.88
CA GLU A 103 19.81 2.64 9.62
C GLU A 103 21.22 2.14 9.31
N SER A 104 21.39 0.82 9.24
CA SER A 104 22.65 0.20 8.85
C SER A 104 23.08 0.60 7.42
N MET A 105 22.17 0.59 6.44
CA MET A 105 22.47 1.04 5.08
C MET A 105 22.85 2.53 5.06
N TRP A 106 22.14 3.36 5.85
CA TRP A 106 22.41 4.79 5.91
C TRP A 106 23.75 5.13 6.57
N SER A 107 24.18 4.35 7.57
CA SER A 107 25.50 4.50 8.18
C SER A 107 26.66 4.31 7.19
N HIS A 108 26.51 3.43 6.20
CA HIS A 108 27.46 3.28 5.11
C HIS A 108 27.51 4.51 4.19
N VAL A 109 26.36 5.17 3.95
CA VAL A 109 26.33 6.43 3.20
C VAL A 109 27.11 7.50 3.94
N HIS A 110 26.89 7.65 5.25
CA HIS A 110 27.64 8.60 6.08
C HIS A 110 29.15 8.32 6.05
N ALA A 111 29.55 7.08 6.31
CA ALA A 111 30.97 6.71 6.32
C ALA A 111 31.68 7.04 5.00
N MET A 112 31.01 6.84 3.86
CA MET A 112 31.58 7.19 2.56
C MET A 112 31.69 8.70 2.34
N THR A 113 30.71 9.48 2.80
CA THR A 113 30.72 10.94 2.60
C THR A 113 31.74 11.66 3.50
N GLU A 114 32.05 11.10 4.65
CA GLU A 114 33.08 11.65 5.55
C GLU A 114 34.49 11.53 4.98
N VAL A 115 34.77 10.48 4.21
CA VAL A 115 36.13 10.24 3.66
C VAL A 115 36.41 11.11 2.44
N ASP A 116 35.48 11.22 1.50
CA ASP A 116 35.72 11.83 0.17
C ASP A 116 34.85 13.07 -0.12
N GLY A 117 34.12 13.59 0.87
CA GLY A 117 33.19 14.71 0.66
C GLY A 117 32.00 14.39 -0.24
N GLY A 118 31.81 13.14 -0.59
CA GLY A 118 30.71 12.64 -1.41
C GLY A 118 30.95 12.74 -2.92
N THR A 119 31.36 11.62 -3.53
CA THR A 119 31.44 11.53 -4.99
C THR A 119 30.05 11.56 -5.61
N LYS A 120 29.97 11.91 -6.92
CA LYS A 120 28.71 11.88 -7.66
C LYS A 120 27.97 10.53 -7.57
N LEU A 121 28.70 9.42 -7.57
CA LEU A 121 28.15 8.07 -7.50
C LEU A 121 27.54 7.80 -6.10
N GLN A 122 28.21 8.23 -5.04
CA GLN A 122 27.71 8.13 -3.66
C GLN A 122 26.45 8.94 -3.45
N ILE A 123 26.38 10.15 -4.00
CA ILE A 123 25.18 11.00 -3.96
C ILE A 123 24.03 10.35 -4.74
N MET A 124 24.30 9.77 -5.91
CA MET A 124 23.29 9.06 -6.70
C MET A 124 22.78 7.80 -5.97
N PHE A 125 23.65 7.08 -5.24
CA PHE A 125 23.24 5.96 -4.41
C PHE A 125 22.42 6.41 -3.21
N ALA A 126 22.83 7.46 -2.49
CA ALA A 126 22.08 8.03 -1.37
C ALA A 126 20.66 8.47 -1.77
N SER A 127 20.54 9.09 -2.96
CA SER A 127 19.22 9.44 -3.53
C SER A 127 18.37 8.19 -3.77
N ALA A 128 18.92 7.13 -4.39
CA ALA A 128 18.16 5.90 -4.62
C ALA A 128 17.76 5.19 -3.33
N LEU A 129 18.62 5.22 -2.32
CA LEU A 129 18.32 4.66 -1.00
C LEU A 129 17.19 5.44 -0.31
N ASN A 130 17.19 6.76 -0.44
CA ASN A 130 16.11 7.60 0.07
C ASN A 130 14.77 7.32 -0.63
N ASP A 131 14.79 7.03 -1.94
CA ASP A 131 13.59 6.58 -2.67
C ASP A 131 13.06 5.25 -2.12
N VAL A 132 13.92 4.28 -1.83
CA VAL A 132 13.55 3.01 -1.16
C VAL A 132 12.85 3.28 0.17
N PHE A 133 13.37 4.19 0.99
CA PHE A 133 12.79 4.52 2.30
C PHE A 133 11.44 5.23 2.17
N SER A 134 11.32 6.11 1.18
CA SER A 134 10.05 6.80 0.88
C SER A 134 8.96 5.82 0.44
N MET A 135 9.30 4.84 -0.41
CA MET A 135 8.36 3.80 -0.84
C MET A 135 7.96 2.88 0.33
N HIS A 136 8.86 2.62 1.28
CA HIS A 136 8.51 1.92 2.51
C HIS A 136 7.38 2.62 3.25
N THR A 137 7.55 3.89 3.56
CA THR A 137 6.56 4.71 4.26
C THR A 137 5.22 4.74 3.52
N LYS A 138 5.25 4.96 2.20
CA LYS A 138 4.06 4.95 1.33
C LYS A 138 3.29 3.63 1.45
N ARG A 139 3.97 2.48 1.42
CA ARG A 139 3.33 1.15 1.53
C ARG A 139 2.74 0.89 2.91
N VAL A 140 3.42 1.26 3.98
CA VAL A 140 2.90 1.11 5.35
C VAL A 140 1.62 1.93 5.52
N VAL A 141 1.62 3.19 5.07
CA VAL A 141 0.44 4.07 5.12
C VAL A 141 -0.71 3.49 4.29
N LEU A 142 -0.45 3.08 3.05
CA LEU A 142 -1.48 2.48 2.18
C LEU A 142 -2.04 1.17 2.76
N GLY A 143 -1.21 0.38 3.45
CA GLY A 143 -1.64 -0.85 4.12
C GLY A 143 -2.52 -0.61 5.34
N ALA A 144 -2.17 0.38 6.17
CA ALA A 144 -2.82 0.63 7.45
C ALA A 144 -4.08 1.52 7.35
N GLN A 145 -4.06 2.57 6.52
CA GLN A 145 -5.08 3.60 6.51
C GLN A 145 -6.24 3.36 5.54
N TYR A 146 -6.06 2.56 4.51
CA TYR A 146 -7.07 2.40 3.47
C TYR A 146 -8.01 1.20 3.74
N ARG A 147 -8.84 1.30 4.78
CA ARG A 147 -10.02 0.44 4.96
C ARG A 147 -11.22 1.04 4.23
N ILE A 148 -12.15 0.19 3.79
CA ILE A 148 -13.42 0.66 3.23
C ILE A 148 -14.14 1.47 4.33
N PRO A 149 -14.55 2.73 4.05
CA PRO A 149 -15.24 3.54 5.04
C PRO A 149 -16.49 2.79 5.57
N GLY A 150 -16.60 2.72 6.89
CA GLY A 150 -17.70 1.99 7.53
C GLY A 150 -19.10 2.46 7.11
N PHE A 151 -19.24 3.73 6.74
CA PHE A 151 -20.52 4.28 6.27
C PHE A 151 -21.03 3.60 4.98
N LEU A 152 -20.16 3.09 4.10
CA LEU A 152 -20.57 2.35 2.91
C LEU A 152 -21.22 1.01 3.26
N TRP A 153 -20.71 0.33 4.29
CA TRP A 153 -21.33 -0.89 4.81
C TRP A 153 -22.68 -0.61 5.43
N ILE A 154 -22.79 0.47 6.20
CA ILE A 154 -24.06 0.90 6.81
C ILE A 154 -25.07 1.23 5.72
N ALA A 155 -24.67 1.98 4.67
CA ALA A 155 -25.54 2.32 3.55
C ALA A 155 -26.06 1.06 2.82
N LEU A 156 -25.19 0.06 2.58
CA LEU A 156 -25.57 -1.21 1.96
C LEU A 156 -26.58 -2.00 2.82
N VAL A 157 -26.36 -2.08 4.14
CA VAL A 157 -27.26 -2.78 5.05
C VAL A 157 -28.62 -2.09 5.11
N ILE A 158 -28.66 -0.76 5.21
CA ILE A 158 -29.91 0.01 5.21
C ILE A 158 -30.65 -0.18 3.88
N ALA A 159 -29.96 -0.03 2.73
CA ALA A 159 -30.56 -0.20 1.42
C ALA A 159 -31.14 -1.62 1.23
N SER A 160 -30.39 -2.64 1.68
CA SER A 160 -30.86 -4.03 1.64
C SER A 160 -32.08 -4.25 2.55
N GLY A 161 -32.10 -3.68 3.75
CA GLY A 161 -33.24 -3.76 4.68
C GLY A 161 -34.48 -3.10 4.11
N VAL A 162 -34.37 -1.90 3.54
CA VAL A 162 -35.48 -1.20 2.88
C VAL A 162 -36.00 -2.01 1.67
N ALA A 163 -35.10 -2.59 0.87
CA ALA A 163 -35.48 -3.45 -0.26
C ALA A 163 -36.29 -4.68 0.20
N MET A 164 -35.85 -5.35 1.28
CA MET A 164 -36.57 -6.50 1.83
C MET A 164 -37.96 -6.14 2.33
N VAL A 165 -38.11 -5.01 3.03
CA VAL A 165 -39.43 -4.53 3.51
C VAL A 165 -40.33 -4.12 2.36
N ALA A 166 -39.79 -3.59 1.26
CA ALA A 166 -40.57 -3.18 0.09
C ALA A 166 -41.06 -4.36 -0.78
N VAL A 167 -40.42 -5.51 -0.71
CA VAL A 167 -40.73 -6.72 -1.50
C VAL A 167 -41.61 -7.71 -0.70
N GLY A 168 -41.50 -7.74 0.64
CA GLY A 168 -42.24 -8.65 1.52
C GLY A 168 -43.53 -8.06 2.02
#